data_4c8c00ce20d587d2d7fadada2290c49b
#
_entry.id   4c8c00ce20d587d2d7fadada2290c49b
#
_cell.length_a   1.000
_cell.length_b   1.000
_cell.length_c   1.000
_cell.angle_alpha   90.00
_cell.angle_beta   90.00
_cell.angle_gamma   90.00
#
_symmetry.space_group_name_H-M   'P 1'
#
loop_
_entity.id
_entity.type
_entity.pdbx_description
1 polymer ?
#
loop_
_entity_poly.entity_id
_entity_poly.type
_entity_poly.pdbx_seq_one_letter_code
_entity_poly.pdbx_strand_id
1 'polypeptide(L)'
;MSLIDQHNRLINYLRISVTDRCDLRCLYCMKENMTFLPKKEILTLEEIERLCDNFIDMGVKKIRLTGGEPLIRKDIIKLIKKLNSKKYSTNLNEITLTTNGSLLEKYAKNLKENGINRINVSLDTINSTKYNEITKFGNIDKVIKGIKESIKNNIQIKINTVVMKNFNENELEALILWTNNLNI
;
A
#
# COMPACT_ATOMS: atom_id res chain seq x y z
N MET A 1 14.51 -19.54 13.90
CA MET A 1 13.19 -20.10 14.32
C MET A 1 12.20 -19.78 13.23
N SER A 2 11.32 -20.72 12.83
CA SER A 2 10.29 -20.42 11.84
C SER A 2 8.95 -20.18 12.51
N LEU A 3 8.21 -19.17 12.09
CA LEU A 3 6.86 -18.90 12.56
C LEU A 3 5.90 -19.90 11.91
N ILE A 4 5.29 -20.76 12.69
CA ILE A 4 4.30 -21.76 12.23
C ILE A 4 3.02 -21.54 13.06
N ASP A 5 1.87 -21.45 12.37
CA ASP A 5 0.60 -21.32 13.04
C ASP A 5 0.04 -22.69 13.52
N GLN A 6 -1.08 -22.66 14.23
CA GLN A 6 -1.74 -23.88 14.75
C GLN A 6 -2.24 -24.84 13.65
N HIS A 7 -2.22 -24.44 12.37
CA HIS A 7 -2.58 -25.25 11.21
C HIS A 7 -1.35 -25.69 10.40
N ASN A 8 -0.15 -25.65 10.97
CA ASN A 8 1.13 -25.96 10.33
C ASN A 8 1.46 -25.11 9.09
N ARG A 9 0.91 -23.89 8.97
CA ARG A 9 1.23 -22.97 7.89
C ARG A 9 2.44 -22.12 8.27
N LEU A 10 3.41 -22.06 7.37
CA LEU A 10 4.58 -21.19 7.54
C LEU A 10 4.18 -19.73 7.35
N ILE A 11 4.38 -18.91 8.37
CA ILE A 11 4.14 -17.47 8.34
C ILE A 11 5.43 -16.78 7.85
N ASN A 12 5.47 -16.44 6.58
CA ASN A 12 6.62 -15.80 5.93
C ASN A 12 6.30 -14.43 5.32
N TYR A 13 5.09 -13.92 5.58
CA TYR A 13 4.58 -12.66 5.08
C TYR A 13 4.00 -11.81 6.21
N LEU A 14 4.49 -10.59 6.34
CA LEU A 14 4.06 -9.62 7.35
C LEU A 14 3.42 -8.40 6.68
N ARG A 15 2.28 -7.95 7.22
CA ARG A 15 1.67 -6.66 6.89
C ARG A 15 1.80 -5.75 8.10
N ILE A 16 2.33 -4.53 7.88
CA ILE A 16 2.53 -3.54 8.93
C ILE A 16 1.80 -2.26 8.56
N SER A 17 0.91 -1.81 9.44
CA SER A 17 0.34 -0.48 9.39
C SER A 17 1.35 0.52 9.97
N VAL A 18 1.78 1.48 9.16
CA VAL A 18 2.76 2.50 9.57
C VAL A 18 2.11 3.79 10.08
N THR A 19 0.80 3.91 9.92
CA THR A 19 -0.01 5.06 10.38
C THR A 19 -1.49 4.72 10.36
N ASP A 20 -2.26 5.31 11.25
CA ASP A 20 -3.72 5.30 11.25
C ASP A 20 -4.31 6.38 10.34
N ARG A 21 -3.50 7.36 9.89
CA ARG A 21 -3.94 8.52 9.11
C ARG A 21 -4.07 8.19 7.64
N CYS A 22 -5.07 8.82 7.02
CA CYS A 22 -5.31 8.75 5.58
C CYS A 22 -5.77 10.13 5.08
N ASP A 23 -5.45 10.44 3.85
CA ASP A 23 -5.91 11.63 3.14
C ASP A 23 -7.31 11.48 2.51
N LEU A 24 -7.85 10.24 2.50
CA LEU A 24 -9.19 9.92 2.03
C LEU A 24 -10.12 9.50 3.18
N ARG A 25 -11.45 9.51 2.91
CA ARG A 25 -12.50 9.05 3.83
C ARG A 25 -13.43 8.10 3.10
N CYS A 26 -12.88 6.95 2.68
CA CYS A 26 -13.68 5.96 1.95
C CYS A 26 -14.86 5.47 2.80
N LEU A 27 -16.04 5.44 2.20
CA LEU A 27 -17.33 5.18 2.87
C LEU A 27 -17.34 3.90 3.72
N TYR A 28 -16.66 2.86 3.25
CA TYR A 28 -16.57 1.54 3.91
C TYR A 28 -15.37 1.41 4.87
N CYS A 29 -14.49 2.42 4.95
CA CYS A 29 -13.21 2.31 5.66
C CYS A 29 -13.13 3.23 6.88
N MET A 30 -13.34 4.54 6.71
CA MET A 30 -13.16 5.53 7.76
C MET A 30 -14.33 6.50 7.80
N LYS A 31 -14.80 6.80 9.01
CA LYS A 31 -15.77 7.88 9.22
C LYS A 31 -15.15 9.22 8.81
N GLU A 32 -15.97 10.14 8.32
CA GLU A 32 -15.55 11.48 7.91
C GLU A 32 -14.87 12.24 9.07
N ASN A 33 -15.48 12.17 10.26
CA ASN A 33 -14.95 12.76 11.50
C ASN A 33 -14.15 11.72 12.32
N MET A 34 -13.12 11.13 11.72
CA MET A 34 -12.30 10.13 12.40
C MET A 34 -11.35 10.79 13.41
N THR A 35 -11.36 10.30 14.65
CA THR A 35 -10.34 10.66 15.65
C THR A 35 -9.14 9.74 15.51
N PHE A 36 -7.97 10.32 15.27
CA PHE A 36 -6.72 9.58 15.14
C PHE A 36 -5.99 9.49 16.48
N LEU A 37 -5.18 8.44 16.63
CA LEU A 37 -4.34 8.29 17.80
C LEU A 37 -3.37 9.47 17.96
N PRO A 38 -3.07 9.89 19.18
CA PRO A 38 -1.99 10.81 19.46
C PRO A 38 -0.66 10.28 18.91
N LYS A 39 0.21 11.18 18.43
CA LYS A 39 1.50 10.77 17.85
C LYS A 39 2.34 9.88 18.76
N LYS A 40 2.25 10.08 20.09
CA LYS A 40 2.98 9.27 21.10
C LYS A 40 2.51 7.83 21.22
N GLU A 41 1.32 7.51 20.70
CA GLU A 41 0.74 6.17 20.71
C GLU A 41 0.95 5.43 19.38
N ILE A 42 1.57 6.08 18.40
CA ILE A 42 1.92 5.47 17.13
C ILE A 42 3.42 5.17 17.14
N LEU A 43 3.80 3.95 16.80
CA LEU A 43 5.20 3.54 16.72
C LEU A 43 6.02 4.51 15.85
N THR A 44 7.22 4.83 16.29
CA THR A 44 8.22 5.54 15.48
C THR A 44 8.69 4.65 14.31
N LEU A 45 9.33 5.22 13.31
CA LEU A 45 9.87 4.43 12.21
C LEU A 45 10.99 3.50 12.66
N GLU A 46 11.75 3.89 13.68
CA GLU A 46 12.82 3.11 14.31
C GLU A 46 12.24 1.91 15.07
N GLU A 47 11.11 2.07 15.75
CA GLU A 47 10.41 0.96 16.42
C GLU A 47 9.82 -0.01 15.41
N ILE A 48 9.23 0.52 14.31
CA ILE A 48 8.73 -0.31 13.20
C ILE A 48 9.89 -1.07 12.54
N GLU A 49 11.03 -0.44 12.35
CA GLU A 49 12.23 -1.09 11.81
C GLU A 49 12.65 -2.27 12.70
N ARG A 50 12.79 -2.04 14.02
CA ARG A 50 13.11 -3.12 15.00
C ARG A 50 12.10 -4.26 14.98
N LEU A 51 10.82 -3.92 14.87
CA LEU A 51 9.77 -4.92 14.76
C LEU A 51 9.95 -5.76 13.48
N CYS A 52 10.24 -5.12 12.35
CA CYS A 52 10.55 -5.81 11.10
C CYS A 52 11.75 -6.75 11.24
N ASP A 53 12.82 -6.31 11.91
CA ASP A 53 14.03 -7.12 12.14
C ASP A 53 13.70 -8.41 12.89
N ASN A 54 12.98 -8.30 13.99
CA ASN A 54 12.57 -9.46 14.77
C ASN A 54 11.77 -10.47 13.92
N PHE A 55 10.85 -9.99 13.08
CA PHE A 55 10.08 -10.87 12.19
C PHE A 55 10.91 -11.47 11.05
N ILE A 56 11.88 -10.73 10.52
CA ILE A 56 12.82 -11.25 9.51
C ILE A 56 13.67 -12.37 10.12
N ASP A 57 14.17 -12.21 11.34
CA ASP A 57 14.93 -13.22 12.07
C ASP A 57 14.11 -14.47 12.36
N MET A 58 12.79 -14.30 12.55
CA MET A 58 11.82 -15.40 12.68
C MET A 58 11.42 -16.04 11.33
N GLY A 59 12.01 -15.62 10.20
CA GLY A 59 11.81 -16.24 8.89
C GLY A 59 10.79 -15.55 7.98
N VAL A 60 10.37 -14.33 8.29
CA VAL A 60 9.55 -13.52 7.36
C VAL A 60 10.41 -13.11 6.15
N LYS A 61 9.89 -13.39 4.96
CA LYS A 61 10.55 -13.13 3.66
C LYS A 61 9.94 -11.97 2.90
N LYS A 62 8.76 -11.53 3.31
CA LYS A 62 8.02 -10.47 2.64
C LYS A 62 7.37 -9.52 3.63
N ILE A 63 7.58 -8.23 3.42
CA ILE A 63 6.94 -7.17 4.21
C ILE A 63 6.07 -6.32 3.30
N ARG A 64 4.84 -6.06 3.74
CA ARG A 64 3.93 -5.11 3.11
C ARG A 64 3.66 -3.95 4.04
N LEU A 65 4.06 -2.77 3.61
CA LEU A 65 3.71 -1.54 4.29
C LEU A 65 2.30 -1.10 3.89
N THR A 66 1.51 -0.75 4.88
CA THR A 66 0.14 -0.28 4.73
C THR A 66 -0.16 0.73 5.85
N GLY A 67 -1.43 1.03 6.11
CA GLY A 67 -1.83 1.93 7.17
C GLY A 67 -3.24 2.43 6.91
N GLY A 68 -3.51 3.69 7.27
CA GLY A 68 -4.44 4.51 6.52
C GLY A 68 -3.85 4.68 5.12
N GLU A 69 -3.09 5.75 4.89
CA GLU A 69 -2.27 5.87 3.68
C GLU A 69 -0.77 5.93 4.05
N PRO A 70 0.03 4.90 3.70
CA PRO A 70 1.43 4.85 4.12
C PRO A 70 2.29 5.99 3.57
N LEU A 71 1.96 6.52 2.38
CA LEU A 71 2.77 7.58 1.74
C LEU A 71 2.59 8.96 2.39
N ILE A 72 1.59 9.16 3.25
CA ILE A 72 1.51 10.39 4.06
C ILE A 72 2.37 10.33 5.33
N ARG A 73 2.86 9.13 5.71
CA ARG A 73 3.77 9.01 6.87
C ARG A 73 5.07 9.74 6.55
N LYS A 74 5.39 10.75 7.36
CA LYS A 74 6.67 11.48 7.22
C LYS A 74 7.84 10.49 7.25
N ASP A 75 8.81 10.72 6.38
CA ASP A 75 10.05 9.92 6.28
C ASP A 75 9.87 8.43 5.94
N ILE A 76 8.72 8.01 5.41
CA ILE A 76 8.44 6.61 5.03
C ILE A 76 9.49 6.04 4.08
N ILE A 77 10.04 6.85 3.17
CA ILE A 77 11.10 6.43 2.25
C ILE A 77 12.38 6.02 3.00
N LYS A 78 12.69 6.66 4.14
CA LYS A 78 13.84 6.27 4.96
C LYS A 78 13.65 4.86 5.53
N LEU A 79 12.45 4.53 6.01
CA LEU A 79 12.13 3.17 6.46
C LEU A 79 12.27 2.16 5.33
N ILE A 80 11.70 2.46 4.14
CA ILE A 80 11.79 1.59 2.97
C ILE A 80 13.25 1.33 2.58
N LYS A 81 14.09 2.37 2.54
CA LYS A 81 15.52 2.26 2.25
C LYS A 81 16.24 1.34 3.25
N LYS A 82 15.98 1.52 4.55
CA LYS A 82 16.57 0.68 5.61
C LYS A 82 16.13 -0.78 5.48
N LEU A 83 14.85 -1.04 5.25
CA LEU A 83 14.36 -2.39 5.01
C LEU A 83 14.95 -3.00 3.72
N ASN A 84 15.11 -2.20 2.66
CA ASN A 84 15.70 -2.69 1.42
C ASN A 84 17.16 -3.12 1.59
N SER A 85 17.96 -2.40 2.39
CA SER A 85 19.35 -2.79 2.67
C SER A 85 19.44 -4.16 3.36
N LYS A 86 18.44 -4.57 4.14
CA LYS A 86 18.40 -5.86 4.83
C LYS A 86 18.24 -7.06 3.88
N LYS A 87 17.74 -6.86 2.66
CA LYS A 87 17.64 -7.92 1.64
C LYS A 87 19.00 -8.54 1.29
N TYR A 88 20.08 -7.79 1.44
CA TYR A 88 21.43 -8.25 1.12
C TYR A 88 22.07 -9.12 2.20
N SER A 89 21.55 -9.05 3.44
CA SER A 89 22.13 -9.73 4.60
C SER A 89 21.15 -10.67 5.31
N THR A 90 19.91 -10.76 4.85
CA THR A 90 18.86 -11.57 5.49
C THR A 90 18.04 -12.34 4.46
N ASN A 91 17.04 -13.09 4.95
CA ASN A 91 16.07 -13.81 4.11
C ASN A 91 14.92 -12.93 3.58
N LEU A 92 14.94 -11.63 3.79
CA LEU A 92 13.93 -10.72 3.27
C LEU A 92 14.05 -10.60 1.75
N ASN A 93 13.04 -11.05 1.01
CA ASN A 93 13.05 -11.08 -0.45
C ASN A 93 12.29 -9.89 -1.06
N GLU A 94 11.18 -9.49 -0.43
CA GLU A 94 10.27 -8.50 -1.02
C GLU A 94 9.78 -7.49 0.02
N ILE A 95 9.80 -6.22 -0.40
CA ILE A 95 9.09 -5.13 0.26
C ILE A 95 8.07 -4.59 -0.73
N THR A 96 6.82 -4.52 -0.31
CA THR A 96 5.71 -4.05 -1.14
C THR A 96 4.86 -3.03 -0.37
N LEU A 97 4.01 -2.32 -1.08
CA LEU A 97 3.18 -1.26 -0.54
C LEU A 97 1.71 -1.50 -0.92
N THR A 98 0.79 -1.14 -0.03
CA THR A 98 -0.62 -0.92 -0.39
C THR A 98 -0.94 0.54 -0.16
N THR A 99 -1.45 1.22 -1.17
CA THR A 99 -1.72 2.66 -1.19
C THR A 99 -3.01 2.98 -1.91
N ASN A 100 -3.63 4.09 -1.59
CA ASN A 100 -4.76 4.64 -2.36
C ASN A 100 -4.32 5.31 -3.68
N GLY A 101 -3.01 5.44 -3.90
CA GLY A 101 -2.43 5.96 -5.15
C GLY A 101 -2.37 7.49 -5.27
N SER A 102 -2.97 8.26 -4.36
CA SER A 102 -3.05 9.72 -4.42
C SER A 102 -1.69 10.43 -4.50
N LEU A 103 -0.64 9.79 -3.96
CA LEU A 103 0.72 10.33 -3.87
C LEU A 103 1.74 9.60 -4.75
N LEU A 104 1.31 8.61 -5.54
CA LEU A 104 2.22 7.80 -6.36
C LEU A 104 2.97 8.63 -7.41
N GLU A 105 2.32 9.61 -8.05
CA GLU A 105 2.98 10.48 -9.03
C GLU A 105 4.24 11.12 -8.44
N LYS A 106 4.16 11.57 -7.18
CA LYS A 106 5.28 12.19 -6.46
C LYS A 106 6.35 11.20 -6.05
N TYR A 107 5.95 9.98 -5.67
CA TYR A 107 6.85 9.05 -4.98
C TYR A 107 7.35 7.89 -5.83
N ALA A 108 6.78 7.63 -7.02
CA ALA A 108 7.07 6.43 -7.82
C ALA A 108 8.57 6.22 -8.06
N LYS A 109 9.29 7.24 -8.51
CA LYS A 109 10.73 7.17 -8.73
C LYS A 109 11.49 6.79 -7.44
N ASN A 110 11.22 7.51 -6.35
CA ASN A 110 11.89 7.25 -5.06
C ASN A 110 11.55 5.86 -4.51
N LEU A 111 10.32 5.38 -4.69
CA LEU A 111 9.92 4.04 -4.29
C LEU A 111 10.73 2.97 -5.05
N LYS A 112 10.86 3.14 -6.37
CA LYS A 112 11.67 2.21 -7.20
C LYS A 112 13.13 2.21 -6.81
N GLU A 113 13.76 3.38 -6.68
CA GLU A 113 15.16 3.55 -6.28
C GLU A 113 15.45 2.93 -4.91
N ASN A 114 14.45 2.87 -4.02
CA ASN A 114 14.56 2.26 -2.70
C ASN A 114 14.01 0.83 -2.63
N GLY A 115 13.88 0.14 -3.77
CA GLY A 115 13.67 -1.31 -3.84
C GLY A 115 12.23 -1.78 -3.80
N ILE A 116 11.25 -0.90 -4.00
CA ILE A 116 9.86 -1.27 -4.23
C ILE A 116 9.69 -1.66 -5.70
N ASN A 117 9.43 -2.94 -5.95
CA ASN A 117 9.21 -3.46 -7.30
C ASN A 117 7.74 -3.72 -7.61
N ARG A 118 6.88 -3.77 -6.59
CA ARG A 118 5.45 -3.99 -6.75
C ARG A 118 4.64 -3.19 -5.75
N ILE A 119 3.52 -2.65 -6.21
CA ILE A 119 2.58 -1.86 -5.41
C ILE A 119 1.16 -2.38 -5.65
N ASN A 120 0.39 -2.51 -4.57
CA ASN A 120 -1.05 -2.69 -4.67
C ASN A 120 -1.72 -1.31 -4.54
N VAL A 121 -2.49 -0.94 -5.54
CA VAL A 121 -3.28 0.30 -5.52
C VAL A 121 -4.73 -0.04 -5.27
N SER A 122 -5.31 0.57 -4.25
CA SER A 122 -6.74 0.46 -3.96
C SER A 122 -7.50 1.40 -4.88
N LEU A 123 -8.29 0.84 -5.81
CA LEU A 123 -9.04 1.59 -6.80
C LEU A 123 -10.36 0.87 -7.11
N ASP A 124 -11.47 1.43 -6.65
CA ASP A 124 -12.78 0.79 -6.71
C ASP A 124 -13.56 1.13 -8.00
N THR A 125 -13.19 2.20 -8.68
CA THR A 125 -13.83 2.65 -9.92
C THR A 125 -12.88 3.58 -10.68
N ILE A 126 -13.04 3.66 -12.00
CA ILE A 126 -12.39 4.65 -12.88
C ILE A 126 -13.34 5.82 -13.24
N ASN A 127 -14.57 5.77 -12.76
CA ASN A 127 -15.52 6.87 -12.92
C ASN A 127 -15.25 7.97 -11.87
N SER A 128 -14.98 9.19 -12.33
CA SER A 128 -14.58 10.31 -11.47
C SER A 128 -15.64 10.68 -10.42
N THR A 129 -16.91 10.66 -10.79
CA THR A 129 -18.02 10.98 -9.90
C THR A 129 -18.13 9.94 -8.79
N LYS A 130 -18.17 8.65 -9.14
CA LYS A 130 -18.23 7.55 -8.18
C LYS A 130 -16.97 7.49 -7.32
N TYR A 131 -15.79 7.75 -7.90
CA TYR A 131 -14.55 7.79 -7.12
C TYR A 131 -14.59 8.87 -6.04
N ASN A 132 -15.08 10.06 -6.38
CA ASN A 132 -15.24 11.14 -5.41
C ASN A 132 -16.29 10.78 -4.35
N GLU A 133 -17.40 10.17 -4.75
CA GLU A 133 -18.44 9.71 -3.83
C GLU A 133 -17.90 8.70 -2.81
N ILE A 134 -17.14 7.68 -3.26
CA ILE A 134 -16.55 6.67 -2.38
C ILE A 134 -15.53 7.30 -1.44
N THR A 135 -14.62 8.12 -1.97
CA THR A 135 -13.40 8.56 -1.26
C THR A 135 -13.56 9.88 -0.54
N LYS A 136 -14.62 10.63 -0.83
CA LYS A 136 -14.97 11.99 -0.35
C LYS A 136 -14.00 13.08 -0.84
N PHE A 137 -12.69 12.89 -0.68
CA PHE A 137 -11.66 13.89 -0.99
C PHE A 137 -10.72 13.46 -2.11
N GLY A 138 -10.99 12.33 -2.75
CA GLY A 138 -10.11 11.77 -3.75
C GLY A 138 -10.21 12.46 -5.10
N ASN A 139 -9.11 12.41 -5.85
CA ASN A 139 -9.05 12.84 -7.25
C ASN A 139 -8.51 11.67 -8.08
N ILE A 140 -9.36 11.09 -8.92
CA ILE A 140 -9.02 9.93 -9.75
C ILE A 140 -7.88 10.21 -10.72
N ASP A 141 -7.78 11.42 -11.27
CA ASP A 141 -6.73 11.77 -12.24
C ASP A 141 -5.34 11.70 -11.61
N LYS A 142 -5.21 12.09 -10.34
CA LYS A 142 -3.95 11.94 -9.58
C LYS A 142 -3.57 10.48 -9.42
N VAL A 143 -4.54 9.61 -9.15
CA VAL A 143 -4.30 8.17 -9.00
C VAL A 143 -3.88 7.56 -10.33
N ILE A 144 -4.61 7.86 -11.41
CA ILE A 144 -4.28 7.37 -12.75
C ILE A 144 -2.88 7.84 -13.18
N LYS A 145 -2.55 9.10 -12.97
CA LYS A 145 -1.18 9.63 -13.22
C LYS A 145 -0.14 8.91 -12.40
N GLY A 146 -0.41 8.68 -11.11
CA GLY A 146 0.48 7.96 -10.22
C GLY A 146 0.71 6.50 -10.65
N ILE A 147 -0.33 5.81 -11.12
CA ILE A 147 -0.22 4.45 -11.69
C ILE A 147 0.67 4.48 -12.94
N LYS A 148 0.42 5.38 -13.88
CA LYS A 148 1.22 5.53 -15.10
C LYS A 148 2.68 5.86 -14.80
N GLU A 149 2.94 6.77 -13.85
CA GLU A 149 4.30 7.10 -13.44
C GLU A 149 5.02 5.91 -12.76
N SER A 150 4.27 5.11 -12.00
CA SER A 150 4.80 3.88 -11.40
C SER A 150 5.21 2.85 -12.46
N ILE A 151 4.37 2.64 -13.48
CA ILE A 151 4.66 1.75 -14.62
C ILE A 151 5.90 2.24 -15.37
N LYS A 152 5.99 3.54 -15.66
CA LYS A 152 7.15 4.17 -16.30
C LYS A 152 8.44 3.96 -15.53
N ASN A 153 8.37 3.89 -14.21
CA ASN A 153 9.50 3.57 -13.34
C ASN A 153 9.69 2.04 -13.13
N ASN A 154 9.10 1.18 -13.96
CA ASN A 154 9.20 -0.28 -13.86
C ASN A 154 8.76 -0.85 -12.49
N ILE A 155 7.71 -0.29 -11.91
CA ILE A 155 7.03 -0.84 -10.76
C ILE A 155 5.81 -1.62 -11.23
N GLN A 156 5.72 -2.89 -10.85
CA GLN A 156 4.53 -3.70 -11.11
C GLN A 156 3.35 -3.15 -10.29
N ILE A 157 2.23 -2.93 -10.94
CA ILE A 157 1.01 -2.50 -10.27
C ILE A 157 0.04 -3.68 -10.18
N LYS A 158 -0.67 -3.75 -9.06
CA LYS A 158 -1.84 -4.59 -8.89
C LYS A 158 -2.99 -3.70 -8.40
N ILE A 159 -4.11 -3.76 -9.06
CA ILE A 159 -5.33 -3.07 -8.60
C ILE A 159 -6.08 -3.99 -7.62
N ASN A 160 -6.46 -3.44 -6.48
CA ASN A 160 -7.37 -4.06 -5.54
C ASN A 160 -8.67 -3.25 -5.55
N THR A 161 -9.78 -3.93 -5.79
CA THR A 161 -11.11 -3.33 -5.89
C THR A 161 -12.05 -3.95 -4.86
N VAL A 162 -12.74 -3.12 -4.09
CA VAL A 162 -13.89 -3.52 -3.28
C VAL A 162 -15.12 -3.43 -4.15
N VAL A 163 -15.73 -4.58 -4.45
CA VAL A 163 -16.97 -4.62 -5.23
C VAL A 163 -18.15 -4.38 -4.30
N MET A 164 -18.92 -3.35 -4.59
CA MET A 164 -20.09 -2.94 -3.82
C MET A 164 -21.35 -3.12 -4.67
N LYS A 165 -22.30 -3.92 -4.16
CA LYS A 165 -23.58 -4.19 -4.81
C LYS A 165 -24.35 -2.88 -5.06
N ASN A 166 -24.98 -2.77 -6.23
CA ASN A 166 -25.72 -1.60 -6.70
C ASN A 166 -24.88 -0.31 -6.80
N PHE A 167 -23.55 -0.42 -6.82
CA PHE A 167 -22.68 0.75 -6.92
C PHE A 167 -21.66 0.66 -8.05
N ASN A 168 -20.68 -0.25 -7.95
CA ASN A 168 -19.61 -0.39 -8.95
C ASN A 168 -19.52 -1.78 -9.60
N GLU A 169 -20.42 -2.70 -9.25
CA GLU A 169 -20.42 -4.08 -9.76
C GLU A 169 -20.53 -4.15 -11.29
N ASN A 170 -21.24 -3.20 -11.90
CA ASN A 170 -21.43 -3.11 -13.35
C ASN A 170 -20.23 -2.45 -14.07
N GLU A 171 -19.21 -1.99 -13.34
CA GLU A 171 -18.00 -1.37 -13.91
C GLU A 171 -16.80 -2.34 -13.97
N LEU A 172 -16.94 -3.55 -13.45
CA LEU A 172 -15.83 -4.49 -13.34
C LEU A 172 -15.21 -4.85 -14.69
N GLU A 173 -16.03 -5.06 -15.71
CA GLU A 173 -15.54 -5.32 -17.06
C GLU A 173 -14.73 -4.14 -17.61
N ALA A 174 -15.23 -2.92 -17.45
CA ALA A 174 -14.53 -1.71 -17.87
C ALA A 174 -13.20 -1.54 -17.12
N LEU A 175 -13.19 -1.85 -15.82
CA LEU A 175 -11.98 -1.80 -15.01
C LEU A 175 -10.95 -2.84 -15.45
N ILE A 176 -11.38 -4.08 -15.75
CA ILE A 176 -10.51 -5.15 -16.27
C ILE A 176 -9.93 -4.75 -17.63
N LEU A 177 -10.76 -4.25 -18.55
CA LEU A 177 -10.28 -3.77 -19.85
C LEU A 177 -9.28 -2.62 -19.71
N TRP A 178 -9.55 -1.70 -18.80
CA TRP A 178 -8.63 -0.58 -18.52
C TRP A 178 -7.29 -1.07 -17.96
N THR A 179 -7.28 -2.03 -17.03
CA THR A 179 -6.04 -2.61 -16.48
C THR A 179 -5.26 -3.37 -17.56
N ASN A 180 -5.95 -4.15 -18.40
CA ASN A 180 -5.32 -4.87 -19.52
C ASN A 180 -4.65 -3.90 -20.51
N ASN A 181 -5.28 -2.78 -20.84
CA ASN A 181 -4.71 -1.75 -21.71
C ASN A 181 -3.44 -1.09 -21.12
N LEU A 182 -3.26 -1.16 -19.82
CA LEU A 182 -2.05 -0.69 -19.11
C LEU A 182 -1.02 -1.80 -18.86
N ASN A 183 -1.30 -3.03 -19.25
CA ASN A 183 -0.49 -4.23 -18.95
C ASN A 183 -0.27 -4.44 -17.43
N ILE A 184 -1.31 -4.30 -16.63
CA ILE A 184 -1.30 -4.48 -15.17
C ILE A 184 -2.40 -5.45 -14.73
#